data_58522a0299abe447d2fed09e405d4827
#
_entry.id   58522a0299abe447d2fed09e405d4827
#
_cell.length_a   1.000
_cell.length_b   1.000
_cell.length_c   1.000
_cell.angle_alpha   90.00
_cell.angle_beta   90.00
_cell.angle_gamma   90.00
#
_symmetry.space_group_name_H-M   'P 1'
#
loop_
_entity.id
_entity.type
_entity.pdbx_description
1 polymer ?
#
loop_
_entity_poly.entity_id
_entity_poly.type
_entity_poly.pdbx_seq_one_letter_code
_entity_poly.pdbx_strand_id
1 'polypeptide(L)'
;PVVVLDNPRNLGNVGAVIRLAAGFGATGVVTTGDLDPWHGNAVRAGAGLHYATAVEQLPLDDLPPGPLYVLDPEGEDIRSLAIPDDALIAFGSERHGISPELRARAEHLVALPMRPQVSSYNLATSVAMALFHWGGSSPRTPEAAAA
;
A
#
# COMPACT_ATOMS: atom_id res chain seq x y z
N PRO A 1 -1.88 3.17 -8.90
CA PRO A 1 -2.63 2.35 -7.94
C PRO A 1 -2.97 3.10 -6.66
N VAL A 2 -3.91 2.58 -5.91
CA VAL A 2 -4.25 3.03 -4.56
C VAL A 2 -3.66 2.05 -3.55
N VAL A 3 -2.94 2.57 -2.57
CA VAL A 3 -2.45 1.76 -1.45
C VAL A 3 -3.55 1.69 -0.39
N VAL A 4 -3.92 0.47 0.00
CA VAL A 4 -4.92 0.23 1.05
C VAL A 4 -4.21 -0.34 2.27
N LEU A 5 -4.33 0.33 3.40
CA LEU A 5 -3.82 -0.14 4.69
C LEU A 5 -5.00 -0.66 5.52
N ASP A 6 -5.02 -1.97 5.73
CA ASP A 6 -6.11 -2.64 6.42
C ASP A 6 -5.91 -2.55 7.94
N ASN A 7 -6.70 -1.69 8.59
CA ASN A 7 -6.68 -1.47 10.04
C ASN A 7 -5.25 -1.23 10.58
N PRO A 8 -4.53 -0.24 10.06
CA PRO A 8 -3.18 0.05 10.54
C PRO A 8 -3.21 0.48 12.02
N ARG A 9 -2.14 0.18 12.77
CA ARG A 9 -2.07 0.42 14.21
C ARG A 9 -0.98 1.40 14.63
N ASN A 10 -0.17 1.88 13.69
CA ASN A 10 0.98 2.74 14.00
C ASN A 10 0.96 3.98 13.10
N LEU A 11 0.81 5.16 13.71
CA LEU A 11 0.73 6.43 12.98
C LEU A 11 2.02 6.75 12.21
N GLY A 12 3.17 6.39 12.75
CA GLY A 12 4.45 6.58 12.07
C GLY A 12 4.55 5.77 10.79
N ASN A 13 4.08 4.53 10.82
CA ASN A 13 4.04 3.68 9.62
C ASN A 13 3.05 4.23 8.59
N VAL A 14 1.90 4.72 9.01
CA VAL A 14 0.92 5.34 8.11
C VAL A 14 1.55 6.54 7.40
N GLY A 15 2.22 7.41 8.13
CA GLY A 15 2.92 8.57 7.55
C GLY A 15 4.01 8.15 6.56
N ALA A 16 4.82 7.16 6.93
CA ALA A 16 5.87 6.64 6.04
C ALA A 16 5.29 6.08 4.73
N VAL A 17 4.16 5.38 4.81
CA VAL A 17 3.46 4.85 3.63
C VAL A 17 2.94 5.99 2.75
N ILE A 18 2.36 7.03 3.33
CA ILE A 18 1.86 8.18 2.57
C ILE A 18 3.01 8.87 1.84
N ARG A 19 4.16 9.01 2.51
CA ARG A 19 5.37 9.56 1.89
C ARG A 19 5.82 8.72 0.69
N LEU A 20 5.82 7.39 0.82
CA LEU A 20 6.16 6.49 -0.27
C LEU A 20 5.18 6.60 -1.43
N ALA A 21 3.88 6.59 -1.14
CA ALA A 21 2.85 6.72 -2.17
C ALA A 21 2.99 8.01 -2.97
N ALA A 22 3.20 9.14 -2.29
CA ALA A 22 3.44 10.42 -2.94
C ALA A 22 4.72 10.37 -3.78
N GLY A 23 5.80 9.82 -3.25
CA GLY A 23 7.09 9.74 -3.93
C GLY A 23 7.06 8.87 -5.18
N PHE A 24 6.34 7.77 -5.17
CA PHE A 24 6.19 6.89 -6.33
C PHE A 24 5.13 7.36 -7.32
N GLY A 25 4.32 8.34 -6.96
CA GLY A 25 3.24 8.81 -7.83
C GLY A 25 2.03 7.89 -7.82
N ALA A 26 1.78 7.18 -6.72
CA ALA A 26 0.55 6.43 -6.55
C ALA A 26 -0.66 7.37 -6.49
N THR A 27 -1.84 6.86 -6.81
CA THR A 27 -3.07 7.64 -6.83
C THR A 27 -3.45 8.16 -5.45
N GLY A 28 -3.24 7.35 -4.42
CA GLY A 28 -3.54 7.74 -3.06
C GLY A 28 -3.37 6.61 -2.06
N VAL A 29 -3.71 6.90 -0.82
CA VAL A 29 -3.67 5.96 0.30
C VAL A 29 -5.05 5.96 0.96
N VAL A 30 -5.61 4.78 1.17
CA VAL A 30 -6.83 4.57 1.93
C VAL A 30 -6.49 3.75 3.16
N THR A 31 -6.96 4.17 4.33
CA THR A 31 -6.89 3.36 5.54
C THR A 31 -8.29 2.88 5.90
N THR A 32 -8.39 1.66 6.41
CA THR A 32 -9.60 1.18 7.08
C THR A 32 -9.36 1.15 8.59
N GLY A 33 -10.42 0.95 9.37
CA GLY A 33 -10.31 0.90 10.82
C GLY A 33 -10.31 2.28 11.47
N ASP A 34 -9.87 2.33 12.72
CA ASP A 34 -10.11 3.48 13.60
C ASP A 34 -9.02 4.55 13.57
N LEU A 35 -7.83 4.21 13.06
CA LEU A 35 -6.70 5.12 13.08
C LEU A 35 -6.90 6.24 12.06
N ASP A 36 -6.81 7.49 12.52
CA ASP A 36 -6.94 8.66 11.65
C ASP A 36 -5.63 8.91 10.88
N PRO A 37 -5.61 8.75 9.56
CA PRO A 37 -4.39 8.98 8.77
C PRO A 37 -3.96 10.46 8.76
N TRP A 38 -4.85 11.37 9.14
CA TRP A 38 -4.56 12.80 9.25
C TRP A 38 -4.18 13.24 10.66
N HIS A 39 -4.03 12.31 11.60
CA HIS A 39 -3.50 12.62 12.92
C HIS A 39 -2.14 13.32 12.79
N GLY A 40 -1.87 14.29 13.66
CA GLY A 40 -0.63 15.09 13.60
C GLY A 40 0.65 14.25 13.57
N ASN A 41 0.68 13.11 14.26
CA ASN A 41 1.84 12.21 14.25
C ASN A 41 2.03 11.52 12.90
N ALA A 42 0.95 11.22 12.19
CA ALA A 42 1.03 10.67 10.84
C ALA A 42 1.49 11.75 9.85
N VAL A 43 0.98 12.97 9.97
CA VAL A 43 1.37 14.08 9.10
C VAL A 43 2.86 14.41 9.27
N ARG A 44 3.37 14.41 10.50
CA ARG A 44 4.81 14.61 10.76
C ARG A 44 5.66 13.50 10.17
N ALA A 45 5.26 12.24 10.35
CA ALA A 45 5.98 11.10 9.81
C ALA A 45 5.96 11.08 8.27
N GLY A 46 4.92 11.62 7.66
CA GLY A 46 4.79 11.77 6.21
C GLY A 46 5.51 12.98 5.64
N ALA A 47 6.18 13.78 6.48
CA ALA A 47 6.88 14.98 6.07
C ALA A 47 5.99 15.97 5.29
N GLY A 48 4.70 16.00 5.60
CA GLY A 48 3.73 16.88 4.93
C GLY A 48 3.26 16.40 3.57
N LEU A 49 3.65 15.23 3.12
CA LEU A 49 3.28 14.72 1.79
C LEU A 49 1.83 14.26 1.70
N HIS A 50 1.07 14.31 2.80
CA HIS A 50 -0.39 14.17 2.78
C HIS A 50 -1.06 15.15 1.80
N TYR A 51 -0.44 16.28 1.55
CA TYR A 51 -0.97 17.30 0.63
C TYR A 51 -0.57 17.04 -0.83
N ALA A 52 0.29 16.06 -1.08
CA ALA A 52 0.77 15.72 -2.42
C ALA A 52 0.12 14.47 -3.01
N THR A 53 -0.75 13.82 -2.27
CA THR A 53 -1.48 12.63 -2.70
C THR A 53 -2.85 12.59 -2.02
N ALA A 54 -3.76 11.76 -2.51
CA ALA A 54 -5.05 11.57 -1.85
C ALA A 54 -4.88 10.70 -0.61
N VAL A 55 -5.47 11.08 0.50
CA VAL A 55 -5.43 10.31 1.76
C VAL A 55 -6.83 10.30 2.35
N GLU A 56 -7.41 9.12 2.50
CA GLU A 56 -8.76 8.96 3.04
C GLU A 56 -8.84 7.78 4.00
N GLN A 57 -9.69 7.93 5.01
CA GLN A 57 -10.11 6.83 5.88
C GLN A 57 -11.50 6.39 5.41
N LEU A 58 -11.65 5.14 5.00
CA LEU A 58 -12.90 4.62 4.45
C LEU A 58 -13.25 3.28 5.09
N PRO A 59 -14.57 2.98 5.24
CA PRO A 59 -15.00 1.62 5.53
C PRO A 59 -14.60 0.68 4.39
N LEU A 60 -14.43 -0.59 4.72
CA LEU A 60 -14.05 -1.60 3.72
C LEU A 60 -15.02 -1.66 2.54
N ASP A 61 -16.31 -1.45 2.78
CA ASP A 61 -17.32 -1.47 1.74
C ASP A 61 -17.28 -0.27 0.80
N ASP A 62 -16.56 0.78 1.15
CA ASP A 62 -16.47 2.01 0.37
C ASP A 62 -15.13 2.16 -0.36
N LEU A 63 -14.36 1.09 -0.48
CA LEU A 63 -13.11 1.12 -1.24
C LEU A 63 -13.38 1.53 -2.69
N PRO A 64 -12.48 2.32 -3.30
CA PRO A 64 -12.64 2.69 -4.70
C PRO A 64 -12.60 1.46 -5.61
N PRO A 65 -13.16 1.56 -6.82
CA PRO A 65 -13.15 0.44 -7.77
C PRO A 65 -11.74 0.18 -8.30
N GLY A 66 -11.50 -1.06 -8.67
CA GLY A 66 -10.24 -1.50 -9.27
C GLY A 66 -9.90 -2.92 -8.88
N PRO A 67 -8.99 -3.59 -9.60
CA PRO A 67 -8.58 -4.93 -9.25
C PRO A 67 -7.81 -4.93 -7.93
N LEU A 68 -8.20 -5.81 -7.01
CA LEU A 68 -7.66 -5.86 -5.65
C LEU A 68 -6.55 -6.89 -5.56
N TYR A 69 -5.33 -6.40 -5.30
CA TYR A 69 -4.14 -7.18 -5.05
C TYR A 69 -3.84 -7.12 -3.57
N VAL A 70 -3.92 -8.26 -2.89
CA VAL A 70 -3.75 -8.34 -1.43
C VAL A 70 -2.43 -9.01 -1.10
N LEU A 71 -1.60 -8.34 -0.32
CA LEU A 71 -0.32 -8.90 0.14
C LEU A 71 -0.58 -9.98 1.19
N ASP A 72 -0.12 -11.19 0.89
CA ASP A 72 -0.31 -12.38 1.74
C ASP A 72 0.86 -13.33 1.50
N PRO A 73 1.45 -13.92 2.56
CA PRO A 73 2.57 -14.85 2.40
C PRO A 73 2.25 -16.08 1.55
N GLU A 74 0.97 -16.45 1.45
CA GLU A 74 0.51 -17.60 0.65
C GLU A 74 0.21 -17.22 -0.80
N GLY A 75 0.45 -15.98 -1.18
CA GLY A 75 0.15 -15.49 -2.52
C GLY A 75 1.19 -15.87 -3.55
N GLU A 76 0.89 -15.46 -4.78
CA GLU A 76 1.79 -15.62 -5.92
C GLU A 76 2.97 -14.66 -5.80
N ASP A 77 4.16 -15.06 -6.20
CA ASP A 77 5.34 -14.21 -6.16
C ASP A 77 5.09 -12.91 -6.95
N ILE A 78 5.25 -11.77 -6.31
CA ILE A 78 5.01 -10.47 -6.94
C ILE A 78 5.79 -10.29 -8.25
N ARG A 79 6.96 -10.91 -8.35
CA ARG A 79 7.81 -10.80 -9.54
C ARG A 79 7.21 -11.46 -10.77
N SER A 80 6.24 -12.37 -10.59
CA SER A 80 5.52 -13.01 -11.70
C SER A 80 4.33 -12.18 -12.19
N LEU A 81 4.00 -11.08 -11.53
CA LEU A 81 2.80 -10.29 -11.79
C LEU A 81 3.16 -8.88 -12.28
N ALA A 82 2.39 -8.39 -13.24
CA ALA A 82 2.36 -6.97 -13.60
C ALA A 82 1.19 -6.33 -12.86
N ILE A 83 1.45 -5.31 -12.05
CA ILE A 83 0.41 -4.60 -11.31
C ILE A 83 -0.10 -3.44 -12.17
N PRO A 84 -1.39 -3.42 -12.54
CA PRO A 84 -1.93 -2.34 -13.34
C PRO A 84 -2.03 -1.03 -12.57
N ASP A 85 -2.07 0.09 -13.31
CA ASP A 85 -2.10 1.43 -12.70
C ASP A 85 -3.37 1.70 -11.89
N ASP A 86 -4.47 1.04 -12.22
CA ASP A 86 -5.75 1.16 -11.53
C ASP A 86 -5.95 0.17 -10.37
N ALA A 87 -4.91 -0.59 -10.03
CA ALA A 87 -4.99 -1.57 -8.96
C ALA A 87 -5.19 -0.92 -7.59
N LEU A 88 -5.86 -1.66 -6.71
CA LEU A 88 -5.80 -1.46 -5.27
C LEU A 88 -4.79 -2.47 -4.73
N ILE A 89 -3.78 -1.99 -4.00
CA ILE A 89 -2.77 -2.86 -3.39
C ILE A 89 -2.95 -2.79 -1.88
N ALA A 90 -3.38 -3.88 -1.26
CA ALA A 90 -3.75 -3.90 0.15
C ALA A 90 -2.70 -4.61 1.01
N PHE A 91 -2.44 -4.02 2.16
CA PHE A 91 -1.46 -4.47 3.14
C PHE A 91 -2.13 -4.64 4.49
N GLY A 92 -1.83 -5.74 5.19
CA GLY A 92 -2.38 -6.01 6.50
C GLY A 92 -1.71 -5.22 7.62
N SER A 93 -2.36 -5.22 8.78
CA SER A 93 -1.77 -4.63 9.98
C SER A 93 -0.55 -5.43 10.43
N GLU A 94 0.32 -4.76 11.20
CA GLU A 94 1.60 -5.34 11.63
C GLU A 94 1.43 -6.59 12.51
N ARG A 95 0.33 -6.65 13.29
CA ARG A 95 0.08 -7.76 14.22
C ARG A 95 -0.83 -8.83 13.65
N HIS A 96 -1.85 -8.43 12.90
CA HIS A 96 -2.95 -9.33 12.53
C HIS A 96 -2.96 -9.68 11.04
N GLY A 97 -2.14 -9.03 10.23
CA GLY A 97 -2.17 -9.23 8.79
C GLY A 97 -3.47 -8.72 8.17
N ILE A 98 -3.81 -9.28 7.02
CA ILE A 98 -5.05 -8.93 6.29
C ILE A 98 -6.27 -9.52 7.00
N SER A 99 -7.36 -8.74 7.09
CA SER A 99 -8.63 -9.24 7.59
C SER A 99 -9.21 -10.31 6.65
N PRO A 100 -9.97 -11.28 7.19
CA PRO A 100 -10.64 -12.27 6.35
C PRO A 100 -11.57 -11.65 5.31
N GLU A 101 -12.24 -10.56 5.64
CA GLU A 101 -13.16 -9.86 4.75
C GLU A 101 -12.42 -9.27 3.54
N LEU A 102 -11.29 -8.65 3.76
CA LEU A 102 -10.49 -8.07 2.67
C LEU A 102 -9.86 -9.18 1.82
N ARG A 103 -9.34 -10.22 2.47
CA ARG A 103 -8.76 -11.38 1.77
C ARG A 103 -9.77 -12.04 0.85
N ALA A 104 -11.02 -12.15 1.28
CA ALA A 104 -12.08 -12.75 0.48
C ALA A 104 -12.41 -11.94 -0.78
N ARG A 105 -12.12 -10.65 -0.80
CA ARG A 105 -12.35 -9.77 -1.95
C ARG A 105 -11.17 -9.73 -2.92
N ALA A 106 -10.06 -10.36 -2.60
CA ALA A 106 -8.85 -10.31 -3.42
C ALA A 106 -9.07 -10.97 -4.78
N GLU A 107 -8.70 -10.27 -5.84
CA GLU A 107 -8.57 -10.87 -7.17
C GLU A 107 -7.24 -11.62 -7.27
N HIS A 108 -6.20 -11.12 -6.61
CA HIS A 108 -4.91 -11.75 -6.53
C HIS A 108 -4.36 -11.66 -5.11
N LEU A 109 -3.88 -12.79 -4.59
CA LEU A 109 -3.02 -12.82 -3.41
C LEU A 109 -1.56 -12.77 -3.88
N VAL A 110 -0.79 -11.87 -3.32
CA VAL A 110 0.56 -11.54 -3.79
C VAL A 110 1.55 -11.66 -2.64
N ALA A 111 2.63 -12.41 -2.84
CA ALA A 111 3.68 -12.56 -1.86
C ALA A 111 4.94 -11.79 -2.26
N LEU A 112 5.53 -11.10 -1.30
CA LEU A 112 6.87 -10.56 -1.45
C LEU A 112 7.91 -11.66 -1.28
N PRO A 113 9.02 -11.64 -2.03
CA PRO A 113 10.04 -12.66 -1.89
C PRO A 113 10.64 -12.63 -0.48
N MET A 114 10.63 -13.78 0.17
CA MET A 114 11.14 -13.92 1.53
C MET A 114 11.65 -15.34 1.74
N ARG A 115 12.76 -15.45 2.43
CA ARG A 115 13.33 -16.75 2.80
C ARG A 115 12.42 -17.44 3.80
N PRO A 116 12.23 -18.77 3.71
CA PRO A 116 11.43 -19.52 4.68
C PRO A 116 11.87 -19.24 6.13
N GLN A 117 10.91 -19.20 7.05
CA GLN A 117 11.13 -19.03 8.50
C GLN A 117 11.62 -17.64 8.92
N VAL A 118 11.68 -16.69 8.00
CA VAL A 118 11.94 -15.28 8.33
C VAL A 118 10.60 -14.59 8.55
N SER A 119 10.54 -13.73 9.58
CA SER A 119 9.32 -12.95 9.85
C SER A 119 9.02 -11.95 8.72
N SER A 120 7.77 -11.51 8.63
CA SER A 120 7.32 -10.57 7.60
C SER A 120 8.09 -9.25 7.66
N TYR A 121 8.19 -8.58 6.52
CA TYR A 121 8.77 -7.25 6.44
C TYR A 121 7.91 -6.23 7.19
N ASN A 122 8.54 -5.15 7.65
CA ASN A 122 7.85 -3.97 8.15
C ASN A 122 6.86 -3.45 7.10
N LEU A 123 5.75 -2.84 7.56
CA LEU A 123 4.69 -2.37 6.66
C LEU A 123 5.21 -1.40 5.60
N ALA A 124 5.93 -0.36 6.01
CA ALA A 124 6.46 0.62 5.05
C ALA A 124 7.44 -0.01 4.06
N THR A 125 8.27 -0.96 4.53
CA THR A 125 9.17 -1.72 3.67
C THR A 125 8.39 -2.53 2.63
N SER A 126 7.34 -3.21 3.04
CA SER A 126 6.47 -3.97 2.14
C SER A 126 5.84 -3.07 1.08
N VAL A 127 5.33 -1.92 1.49
CA VAL A 127 4.75 -0.94 0.56
C VAL A 127 5.80 -0.44 -0.42
N ALA A 128 6.99 -0.11 0.05
CA ALA A 128 8.08 0.35 -0.82
C ALA A 128 8.43 -0.70 -1.87
N MET A 129 8.53 -1.97 -1.48
CA MET A 129 8.84 -3.05 -2.42
C MET A 129 7.74 -3.20 -3.48
N ALA A 130 6.48 -3.16 -3.08
CA ALA A 130 5.36 -3.30 -4.01
C ALA A 130 5.27 -2.11 -4.97
N LEU A 131 5.42 -0.89 -4.47
CA LEU A 131 5.40 0.30 -5.32
C LEU A 131 6.60 0.38 -6.25
N PHE A 132 7.78 -0.03 -5.79
CA PHE A 132 8.95 -0.12 -6.65
C PHE A 132 8.74 -1.13 -7.77
N HIS A 133 8.16 -2.28 -7.47
CA HIS A 133 7.82 -3.29 -8.48
C HIS A 133 6.85 -2.73 -9.52
N TRP A 134 5.79 -2.04 -9.07
CA TRP A 134 4.85 -1.40 -9.97
C TRP A 134 5.52 -0.32 -10.84
N GLY A 135 6.21 0.63 -10.24
CA GLY A 135 6.86 1.75 -10.93
C GLY A 135 8.09 1.36 -11.72
N GLY A 136 8.83 0.35 -11.26
CA GLY A 136 10.07 -0.11 -11.86
C GLY A 136 9.89 -0.93 -13.14
N SER A 137 8.68 -1.44 -13.38
CA SER A 137 8.39 -2.20 -14.61
C SER A 137 8.24 -1.34 -15.86
N SER A 138 8.10 -0.03 -15.69
CA SER A 138 7.98 0.93 -16.81
C SER A 138 8.82 2.16 -16.50
N PRO A 139 10.06 2.23 -16.99
CA PRO A 139 10.91 3.39 -16.74
C PRO A 139 10.23 4.67 -17.22
N ARG A 140 10.24 5.70 -16.36
CA ARG A 140 9.69 7.01 -16.71
C ARG A 140 10.65 7.73 -17.64
N THR A 141 10.09 8.40 -18.67
CA THR A 141 10.87 9.33 -19.48
C THR A 141 11.20 10.59 -18.66
N PRO A 142 12.27 11.33 -18.99
CA PRO A 142 12.57 12.59 -18.30
C PRO A 142 11.39 13.57 -18.28
N GLU A 143 10.62 13.67 -19.34
CA GLU A 143 9.44 14.51 -19.43
C GLU A 143 8.35 14.06 -18.44
N ALA A 144 8.09 12.75 -18.37
CA ALA A 144 7.13 12.21 -17.42
C ALA A 144 7.57 12.43 -15.97
N ALA A 145 8.86 12.36 -15.69
CA ALA A 145 9.41 12.61 -14.37
C ALA A 145 9.37 14.09 -13.97
N ALA A 146 9.44 15.01 -14.95
CA ALA A 146 9.38 16.45 -14.73
C ALA A 146 7.95 16.98 -14.59
N ALA A 147 7.00 16.22 -15.07
CA ALA A 147 5.58 16.59 -14.95
C ALA A 147 5.06 16.28 -13.56
#